data_ea5383740ec06e1979cd8e08c0e58297
#
_entry.id   ea5383740ec06e1979cd8e08c0e58297
#
_cell.length_a   1.000
_cell.length_b   1.000
_cell.length_c   1.000
_cell.angle_alpha   90.00
_cell.angle_beta   90.00
_cell.angle_gamma   90.00
#
_symmetry.space_group_name_H-M   'P 1'
#
loop_
_entity.id
_entity.type
_entity.pdbx_description
1 polymer ?
#
loop_
_entity_poly.entity_id
_entity_poly.type
_entity_poly.pdbx_seq_one_letter_code
_entity_poly.pdbx_strand_id
1 'polypeptide(L)'
;MAVSKSKKTAVSSAVKKETVKKAVPAKVGIVMGSDSDMPIMAKAADILEELGVPYEMTIISAHREPDVFFEYAKSAEKKGFKVIIAGAGMAAHLPGMCAAIFPMPVIGIPMHTTSLGGRDSLYSIVQMPSGIPVATVAINGGANAGLLAAKILATSDAALLKKLKAYSEKLKDQVVAKDAKLQEVGYKKYMEK
;
A
#
# COMPACT_ATOMS: atom_id res chain seq x y z
N MET A 1 17.50 61.81 15.14
CA MET A 1 17.65 60.41 14.72
C MET A 1 17.07 59.49 15.79
N ALA A 2 15.87 58.98 15.57
CA ALA A 2 15.17 58.08 16.52
C ALA A 2 15.20 56.64 15.98
N VAL A 3 15.82 55.73 16.75
CA VAL A 3 15.91 54.32 16.44
C VAL A 3 14.69 53.60 16.99
N SER A 4 13.88 53.09 16.09
CA SER A 4 12.69 52.26 16.42
C SER A 4 13.11 50.87 16.89
N LYS A 5 12.75 50.51 18.12
CA LYS A 5 12.91 49.16 18.66
C LYS A 5 11.70 48.28 18.29
N SER A 6 11.91 47.33 17.42
CA SER A 6 10.95 46.29 17.08
C SER A 6 10.82 45.28 18.23
N LYS A 7 9.61 45.11 18.78
CA LYS A 7 9.27 44.09 19.77
C LYS A 7 9.03 42.74 19.04
N LYS A 8 9.88 41.74 19.30
CA LYS A 8 9.63 40.34 18.95
C LYS A 8 8.64 39.75 19.95
N THR A 9 7.45 39.40 19.48
CA THR A 9 6.45 38.66 20.25
C THR A 9 6.78 37.17 20.16
N ALA A 10 7.18 36.58 21.27
CA ALA A 10 7.39 35.13 21.40
C ALA A 10 6.03 34.46 21.58
N VAL A 11 5.63 33.66 20.59
CA VAL A 11 4.48 32.77 20.70
C VAL A 11 4.97 31.44 21.26
N SER A 12 4.72 31.25 22.58
CA SER A 12 4.94 29.96 23.25
C SER A 12 3.78 29.03 22.92
N SER A 13 4.00 28.05 22.03
CA SER A 13 3.06 26.95 21.82
C SER A 13 3.39 25.81 22.77
N ALA A 14 2.61 25.67 23.82
CA ALA A 14 2.63 24.49 24.68
C ALA A 14 2.02 23.31 23.95
N VAL A 15 2.87 22.49 23.30
CA VAL A 15 2.48 21.19 22.75
C VAL A 15 2.26 20.26 23.93
N LYS A 16 1.01 19.89 24.21
CA LYS A 16 0.66 18.82 25.15
C LYS A 16 1.36 17.53 24.70
N LYS A 17 2.22 16.97 25.57
CA LYS A 17 2.75 15.62 25.41
C LYS A 17 1.61 14.63 25.59
N GLU A 18 0.97 14.21 24.48
CA GLU A 18 0.17 12.99 24.48
C GLU A 18 1.09 11.81 24.74
N THR A 19 0.70 10.97 25.68
CA THR A 19 1.37 9.69 26.00
C THR A 19 1.35 8.81 24.75
N VAL A 20 2.49 8.72 24.06
CA VAL A 20 2.68 7.86 22.89
C VAL A 20 2.52 6.42 23.36
N LYS A 21 1.34 5.81 23.09
CA LYS A 21 1.21 4.34 23.14
C LYS A 21 2.33 3.77 22.26
N LYS A 22 3.13 2.84 22.80
CA LYS A 22 4.16 2.16 22.02
C LYS A 22 3.53 1.66 20.72
N ALA A 23 3.86 2.30 19.62
CA ALA A 23 3.34 1.91 18.31
C ALA A 23 3.77 0.47 18.03
N VAL A 24 2.82 -0.38 17.62
CA VAL A 24 3.13 -1.75 17.20
C VAL A 24 4.04 -1.64 15.97
N PRO A 25 5.19 -2.31 15.94
CA PRO A 25 6.09 -2.23 14.78
C PRO A 25 5.37 -2.60 13.49
N ALA A 26 5.56 -1.79 12.45
CA ALA A 26 5.00 -2.07 11.13
C ALA A 26 5.53 -3.39 10.58
N LYS A 27 4.63 -4.23 10.05
CA LYS A 27 4.98 -5.50 9.39
C LYS A 27 5.01 -5.37 7.86
N VAL A 28 4.34 -4.36 7.31
CA VAL A 28 4.24 -4.11 5.88
C VAL A 28 4.73 -2.70 5.58
N GLY A 29 5.64 -2.57 4.62
CA GLY A 29 6.00 -1.29 4.01
C GLY A 29 5.14 -1.05 2.77
N ILE A 30 4.54 0.13 2.64
CA ILE A 30 3.85 0.58 1.42
C ILE A 30 4.66 1.73 0.85
N VAL A 31 5.14 1.59 -0.37
CA VAL A 31 5.98 2.63 -1.02
C VAL A 31 5.49 2.93 -2.43
N MET A 32 5.48 4.21 -2.78
CA MET A 32 5.09 4.72 -4.10
C MET A 32 6.01 5.84 -4.57
N GLY A 33 6.14 5.99 -5.89
CA GLY A 33 7.03 6.99 -6.49
C GLY A 33 6.45 8.41 -6.58
N SER A 34 5.13 8.55 -6.40
CA SER A 34 4.39 9.81 -6.48
C SER A 34 3.12 9.75 -5.66
N ASP A 35 2.66 10.91 -5.22
CA ASP A 35 1.34 11.09 -4.57
C ASP A 35 0.17 10.81 -5.52
N SER A 36 0.38 10.89 -6.84
CA SER A 36 -0.61 10.46 -7.84
C SER A 36 -1.05 9.00 -7.69
N ASP A 37 -0.21 8.16 -7.10
CA ASP A 37 -0.48 6.74 -6.88
C ASP A 37 -1.28 6.49 -5.60
N MET A 38 -1.38 7.50 -4.72
CA MET A 38 -2.03 7.42 -3.41
C MET A 38 -3.44 6.83 -3.44
N PRO A 39 -4.35 7.19 -4.38
CA PRO A 39 -5.71 6.63 -4.39
C PRO A 39 -5.75 5.11 -4.59
N ILE A 40 -4.72 4.54 -5.21
CA ILE A 40 -4.59 3.09 -5.39
C ILE A 40 -3.89 2.44 -4.20
N MET A 41 -2.82 3.08 -3.71
CA MET A 41 -2.04 2.56 -2.58
C MET A 41 -2.84 2.60 -1.28
N ALA A 42 -3.72 3.60 -1.10
CA ALA A 42 -4.66 3.67 0.03
C ALA A 42 -5.56 2.44 0.13
N LYS A 43 -6.00 1.85 -1.00
CA LYS A 43 -6.80 0.62 -1.00
C LYS A 43 -6.05 -0.58 -0.38
N ALA A 44 -4.72 -0.61 -0.48
CA ALA A 44 -3.93 -1.62 0.21
C ALA A 44 -3.88 -1.36 1.72
N ALA A 45 -3.74 -0.09 2.12
CA ALA A 45 -3.77 0.31 3.52
C ALA A 45 -5.13 0.01 4.16
N ASP A 46 -6.25 0.35 3.50
CA ASP A 46 -7.60 0.07 3.98
C ASP A 46 -7.82 -1.42 4.32
N ILE A 47 -7.32 -2.32 3.45
CA ILE A 47 -7.36 -3.77 3.69
C ILE A 47 -6.50 -4.18 4.89
N LEU A 48 -5.30 -3.62 5.02
CA LEU A 48 -4.43 -3.91 6.15
C LEU A 48 -5.04 -3.42 7.46
N GLU A 49 -5.69 -2.25 7.46
CA GLU A 49 -6.43 -1.71 8.61
C GLU A 49 -7.62 -2.59 8.98
N GLU A 50 -8.46 -3.00 8.02
CA GLU A 50 -9.60 -3.90 8.25
C GLU A 50 -9.14 -5.23 8.89
N LEU A 51 -7.97 -5.74 8.47
CA LEU A 51 -7.40 -6.96 9.01
C LEU A 51 -6.57 -6.75 10.29
N GLY A 52 -6.31 -5.50 10.67
CA GLY A 52 -5.50 -5.13 11.84
C GLY A 52 -4.02 -5.45 11.67
N VAL A 53 -3.48 -5.30 10.45
CA VAL A 53 -2.06 -5.48 10.13
C VAL A 53 -1.36 -4.12 10.17
N PRO A 54 -0.36 -3.91 11.03
CA PRO A 54 0.36 -2.65 11.10
C PRO A 54 1.25 -2.44 9.88
N TYR A 55 1.23 -1.23 9.32
CA TYR A 55 2.00 -0.83 8.14
C TYR A 55 2.63 0.56 8.30
N GLU A 56 3.61 0.86 7.46
CA GLU A 56 4.18 2.20 7.23
C GLU A 56 3.97 2.56 5.76
N MET A 57 3.48 3.76 5.46
CA MET A 57 3.29 4.23 4.08
C MET A 57 4.19 5.42 3.81
N THR A 58 4.87 5.42 2.65
CA THR A 58 5.78 6.49 2.28
C THR A 58 5.80 6.75 0.77
N ILE A 59 6.14 7.98 0.40
CA ILE A 59 6.38 8.39 -0.99
C ILE A 59 7.88 8.56 -1.15
N ILE A 60 8.50 7.76 -2.00
CA ILE A 60 9.93 7.84 -2.34
C ILE A 60 10.09 7.53 -3.83
N SER A 61 10.62 8.47 -4.59
CA SER A 61 10.88 8.26 -6.00
C SER A 61 12.25 7.61 -6.22
N ALA A 62 12.27 6.36 -6.69
CA ALA A 62 13.53 5.67 -7.01
C ALA A 62 14.40 6.41 -8.04
N HIS A 63 13.78 7.19 -8.95
CA HIS A 63 14.49 7.95 -9.98
C HIS A 63 14.94 9.34 -9.53
N ARG A 64 14.22 9.98 -8.59
CA ARG A 64 14.50 11.35 -8.14
C ARG A 64 15.23 11.40 -6.81
N GLU A 65 15.11 10.35 -5.99
CA GLU A 65 15.69 10.22 -4.65
C GLU A 65 16.33 8.83 -4.47
N PRO A 66 17.28 8.43 -5.36
CA PRO A 66 17.82 7.06 -5.34
C PRO A 66 18.44 6.69 -4.01
N ASP A 67 19.20 7.59 -3.38
CA ASP A 67 19.86 7.30 -2.10
C ASP A 67 18.85 7.05 -0.98
N VAL A 68 17.79 7.88 -0.89
CA VAL A 68 16.71 7.71 0.09
C VAL A 68 15.97 6.39 -0.14
N PHE A 69 15.74 6.04 -1.40
CA PHE A 69 15.10 4.78 -1.77
C PHE A 69 15.96 3.58 -1.38
N PHE A 70 17.27 3.60 -1.65
CA PHE A 70 18.18 2.52 -1.25
C PHE A 70 18.22 2.35 0.26
N GLU A 71 18.29 3.43 1.03
CA GLU A 71 18.25 3.37 2.49
C GLU A 71 16.92 2.84 3.02
N TYR A 72 15.79 3.22 2.42
CA TYR A 72 14.48 2.66 2.76
C TYR A 72 14.47 1.14 2.59
N ALA A 73 14.86 0.63 1.41
CA ALA A 73 14.83 -0.79 1.09
C ALA A 73 15.81 -1.60 1.95
N LYS A 74 17.04 -1.11 2.19
CA LYS A 74 18.07 -1.74 3.05
C LYS A 74 17.65 -1.78 4.52
N SER A 75 17.00 -0.73 5.01
CA SER A 75 16.57 -0.65 6.41
C SER A 75 15.29 -1.41 6.73
N ALA A 76 14.52 -1.80 5.71
CA ALA A 76 13.19 -2.38 5.83
C ALA A 76 13.15 -3.65 6.71
N GLU A 77 14.12 -4.55 6.56
CA GLU A 77 14.23 -5.76 7.38
C GLU A 77 14.48 -5.41 8.85
N LYS A 78 15.40 -4.46 9.13
CA LYS A 78 15.72 -3.99 10.49
C LYS A 78 14.53 -3.26 11.14
N LYS A 79 13.69 -2.59 10.36
CA LYS A 79 12.42 -1.99 10.81
C LYS A 79 11.37 -3.05 11.17
N GLY A 80 11.56 -4.30 10.76
CA GLY A 80 10.65 -5.40 11.05
C GLY A 80 9.67 -5.71 9.92
N PHE A 81 9.80 -5.07 8.74
CA PHE A 81 8.96 -5.37 7.59
C PHE A 81 9.16 -6.83 7.16
N LYS A 82 8.05 -7.47 6.84
CA LYS A 82 7.99 -8.84 6.32
C LYS A 82 7.57 -8.88 4.84
N VAL A 83 6.96 -7.78 4.39
CA VAL A 83 6.49 -7.60 3.01
C VAL A 83 6.62 -6.12 2.66
N ILE A 84 6.99 -5.82 1.42
CA ILE A 84 6.85 -4.48 0.85
C ILE A 84 5.80 -4.53 -0.26
N ILE A 85 4.83 -3.60 -0.23
CA ILE A 85 3.91 -3.30 -1.33
C ILE A 85 4.45 -2.07 -2.04
N ALA A 86 4.80 -2.21 -3.31
CA ALA A 86 5.43 -1.17 -4.10
C ALA A 86 4.60 -0.83 -5.34
N GLY A 87 4.16 0.43 -5.46
CA GLY A 87 3.37 0.91 -6.59
C GLY A 87 4.20 1.82 -7.51
N ALA A 88 4.08 1.61 -8.83
CA ALA A 88 4.75 2.46 -9.81
C ALA A 88 4.02 2.47 -11.16
N GLY A 89 4.14 3.60 -11.87
CA GLY A 89 3.62 3.78 -13.22
C GLY A 89 4.72 3.96 -14.26
N MET A 90 4.34 3.89 -15.54
CA MET A 90 5.23 4.07 -16.69
C MET A 90 6.39 3.06 -16.67
N ALA A 91 7.65 3.53 -16.69
CA ALA A 91 8.84 2.72 -16.43
C ALA A 91 8.92 2.35 -14.94
N ALA A 92 8.13 1.39 -14.53
CA ALA A 92 7.84 1.05 -13.15
C ALA A 92 8.96 0.23 -12.48
N HIS A 93 10.13 0.82 -12.30
CA HIS A 93 11.32 0.15 -11.76
C HIS A 93 11.26 -0.10 -10.25
N LEU A 94 10.53 0.73 -9.50
CA LEU A 94 10.53 0.74 -8.04
C LEU A 94 10.28 -0.63 -7.40
N PRO A 95 9.28 -1.45 -7.82
CA PRO A 95 9.07 -2.78 -7.23
C PRO A 95 10.24 -3.74 -7.47
N GLY A 96 10.80 -3.75 -8.68
CA GLY A 96 11.96 -4.57 -9.00
C GLY A 96 13.22 -4.19 -8.22
N MET A 97 13.45 -2.87 -8.05
CA MET A 97 14.55 -2.37 -7.23
C MET A 97 14.37 -2.71 -5.75
N CYS A 98 13.14 -2.64 -5.21
CA CYS A 98 12.85 -3.15 -3.87
C CYS A 98 13.21 -4.64 -3.75
N ALA A 99 12.78 -5.47 -4.69
CA ALA A 99 13.02 -6.91 -4.66
C ALA A 99 14.50 -7.29 -4.79
N ALA A 100 15.31 -6.45 -5.45
CA ALA A 100 16.75 -6.65 -5.55
C ALA A 100 17.51 -6.33 -4.24
N ILE A 101 16.92 -5.55 -3.35
CA ILE A 101 17.60 -5.05 -2.13
C ILE A 101 17.00 -5.69 -0.87
N PHE A 102 15.70 -5.83 -0.81
CA PHE A 102 14.97 -6.34 0.34
C PHE A 102 14.76 -7.86 0.21
N PRO A 103 15.27 -8.69 1.16
CA PRO A 103 15.31 -10.15 1.01
C PRO A 103 13.96 -10.84 1.24
N MET A 104 12.90 -10.09 1.57
CA MET A 104 11.57 -10.61 1.85
C MET A 104 10.63 -10.33 0.66
N PRO A 105 9.40 -10.89 0.65
CA PRO A 105 8.47 -10.72 -0.47
C PRO A 105 8.17 -9.27 -0.82
N VAL A 106 8.22 -8.95 -2.10
CA VAL A 106 7.78 -7.67 -2.67
C VAL A 106 6.55 -7.90 -3.55
N ILE A 107 5.51 -7.10 -3.32
CA ILE A 107 4.28 -7.11 -4.11
C ILE A 107 4.29 -5.85 -4.98
N GLY A 108 4.22 -6.03 -6.30
CA GLY A 108 4.20 -4.93 -7.27
C GLY A 108 2.78 -4.57 -7.71
N ILE A 109 2.44 -3.28 -7.64
CA ILE A 109 1.18 -2.75 -8.17
C ILE A 109 1.50 -1.92 -9.42
N PRO A 110 1.17 -2.40 -10.63
CA PRO A 110 1.24 -1.59 -11.83
C PRO A 110 0.19 -0.48 -11.77
N MET A 111 0.60 0.78 -11.99
CA MET A 111 -0.33 1.89 -12.06
C MET A 111 -0.88 2.05 -13.47
N HIS A 112 -2.16 2.38 -13.59
CA HIS A 112 -2.76 2.79 -14.86
C HIS A 112 -2.07 4.06 -15.35
N THR A 113 -1.74 4.10 -16.66
CA THR A 113 -1.13 5.25 -17.33
C THR A 113 -2.04 5.74 -18.46
N THR A 114 -2.04 7.03 -18.72
CA THR A 114 -2.86 7.62 -19.80
C THR A 114 -2.37 7.22 -21.18
N SER A 115 -1.08 6.95 -21.35
CA SER A 115 -0.45 6.61 -22.64
C SER A 115 -0.73 5.18 -23.08
N LEU A 116 -0.54 4.19 -22.20
CA LEU A 116 -0.61 2.77 -22.52
C LEU A 116 -1.59 1.98 -21.62
N GLY A 117 -2.43 2.67 -20.84
CA GLY A 117 -3.43 2.05 -19.98
C GLY A 117 -2.85 1.19 -18.86
N GLY A 118 -1.57 1.41 -18.52
CA GLY A 118 -0.85 0.64 -17.50
C GLY A 118 -0.14 -0.62 -18.01
N ARG A 119 -0.17 -0.91 -19.31
CA ARG A 119 0.57 -2.06 -19.90
C ARG A 119 2.08 -1.89 -19.76
N ASP A 120 2.57 -0.68 -19.94
CA ASP A 120 3.95 -0.26 -19.69
C ASP A 120 4.38 -0.57 -18.24
N SER A 121 3.57 -0.17 -17.28
CA SER A 121 3.80 -0.44 -15.85
C SER A 121 3.76 -1.95 -15.56
N LEU A 122 2.76 -2.65 -16.10
CA LEU A 122 2.61 -4.09 -15.91
C LEU A 122 3.82 -4.86 -16.44
N TYR A 123 4.25 -4.58 -17.69
CA TYR A 123 5.40 -5.28 -18.26
C TYR A 123 6.71 -4.93 -17.54
N SER A 124 6.88 -3.69 -17.08
CA SER A 124 8.04 -3.29 -16.30
C SER A 124 8.16 -4.05 -14.97
N ILE A 125 7.02 -4.41 -14.35
CA ILE A 125 7.00 -5.06 -13.04
C ILE A 125 6.99 -6.59 -13.15
N VAL A 126 6.28 -7.17 -14.13
CA VAL A 126 6.11 -8.62 -14.19
C VAL A 126 7.28 -9.34 -14.87
N GLN A 127 8.02 -8.66 -15.75
CA GLN A 127 9.15 -9.23 -16.52
C GLN A 127 10.49 -9.12 -15.76
N MET A 128 10.50 -9.62 -14.52
CA MET A 128 11.71 -9.62 -13.69
C MET A 128 12.70 -10.72 -14.12
N PRO A 129 14.02 -10.45 -14.02
CA PRO A 129 15.02 -11.47 -14.28
C PRO A 129 14.97 -12.60 -13.25
N SER A 130 15.50 -13.77 -13.63
CA SER A 130 15.64 -14.90 -12.70
C SER A 130 16.43 -14.50 -11.45
N GLY A 131 15.92 -14.89 -10.29
CA GLY A 131 16.51 -14.59 -8.99
C GLY A 131 15.95 -13.35 -8.29
N ILE A 132 15.19 -12.49 -8.97
CA ILE A 132 14.60 -11.27 -8.39
C ILE A 132 13.07 -11.29 -8.59
N PRO A 133 12.31 -12.10 -7.84
CA PRO A 133 10.88 -12.23 -8.03
C PRO A 133 10.11 -11.02 -7.46
N VAL A 134 9.07 -10.58 -8.19
CA VAL A 134 8.06 -9.62 -7.71
C VAL A 134 6.68 -10.26 -7.88
N ALA A 135 5.90 -10.34 -6.80
CA ALA A 135 4.52 -10.84 -6.83
C ALA A 135 3.60 -9.74 -7.41
N THR A 136 3.40 -9.75 -8.72
CA THR A 136 2.67 -8.69 -9.42
C THR A 136 1.16 -8.93 -9.35
N VAL A 137 0.40 -7.91 -8.89
CA VAL A 137 -1.07 -7.91 -8.92
C VAL A 137 -1.59 -7.19 -10.18
N ALA A 138 -2.92 -7.14 -10.34
CA ALA A 138 -3.55 -6.45 -11.46
C ALA A 138 -3.19 -4.95 -11.50
N ILE A 139 -3.34 -4.32 -12.67
CA ILE A 139 -3.24 -2.86 -12.80
C ILE A 139 -4.23 -2.20 -11.84
N ASN A 140 -3.76 -1.25 -11.04
CA ASN A 140 -4.52 -0.59 -9.96
C ASN A 140 -5.04 -1.54 -8.87
N GLY A 141 -4.44 -2.72 -8.71
CA GLY A 141 -4.87 -3.79 -7.80
C GLY A 141 -4.52 -3.58 -6.32
N GLY A 142 -4.65 -2.35 -5.79
CA GLY A 142 -4.24 -2.00 -4.42
C GLY A 142 -4.86 -2.91 -3.35
N ALA A 143 -6.18 -3.14 -3.38
CA ALA A 143 -6.83 -4.02 -2.41
C ALA A 143 -6.27 -5.46 -2.44
N ASN A 144 -6.05 -6.01 -3.63
CA ASN A 144 -5.46 -7.33 -3.78
C ASN A 144 -4.00 -7.40 -3.29
N ALA A 145 -3.24 -6.32 -3.40
CA ALA A 145 -1.90 -6.24 -2.82
C ALA A 145 -1.94 -6.29 -1.29
N GLY A 146 -2.86 -5.55 -0.66
CA GLY A 146 -3.09 -5.61 0.78
C GLY A 146 -3.50 -7.01 1.25
N LEU A 147 -4.43 -7.66 0.53
CA LEU A 147 -4.84 -9.04 0.81
C LEU A 147 -3.69 -10.04 0.63
N LEU A 148 -2.88 -9.90 -0.41
CA LEU A 148 -1.74 -10.79 -0.64
C LEU A 148 -0.69 -10.63 0.46
N ALA A 149 -0.38 -9.41 0.87
CA ALA A 149 0.50 -9.16 2.01
C ALA A 149 -0.02 -9.81 3.29
N ALA A 150 -1.31 -9.64 3.59
CA ALA A 150 -1.94 -10.26 4.75
C ALA A 150 -1.91 -11.81 4.66
N LYS A 151 -2.12 -12.39 3.47
CA LYS A 151 -2.01 -13.85 3.27
C LYS A 151 -0.59 -14.37 3.49
N ILE A 152 0.43 -13.65 3.04
CA ILE A 152 1.84 -13.99 3.29
C ILE A 152 2.11 -14.00 4.80
N LEU A 153 1.67 -12.98 5.53
CA LEU A 153 1.83 -12.91 6.98
C LEU A 153 1.06 -14.01 7.72
N ALA A 154 -0.13 -14.37 7.22
CA ALA A 154 -1.00 -15.38 7.83
C ALA A 154 -0.44 -16.81 7.76
N THR A 155 0.59 -17.08 6.95
CA THR A 155 1.28 -18.39 6.92
C THR A 155 1.90 -18.76 8.27
N SER A 156 2.19 -17.73 9.10
CA SER A 156 2.74 -17.88 10.46
C SER A 156 1.90 -17.18 11.54
N ASP A 157 0.66 -16.75 11.21
CA ASP A 157 -0.22 -16.02 12.11
C ASP A 157 -1.67 -16.59 12.01
N ALA A 158 -1.99 -17.53 12.89
CA ALA A 158 -3.30 -18.20 12.89
C ALA A 158 -4.47 -17.24 13.18
N ALA A 159 -4.23 -16.17 13.96
CA ALA A 159 -5.27 -15.19 14.25
C ALA A 159 -5.58 -14.34 12.99
N LEU A 160 -4.56 -13.96 12.23
CA LEU A 160 -4.73 -13.27 10.95
C LEU A 160 -5.38 -14.20 9.91
N LEU A 161 -5.03 -15.49 9.89
CA LEU A 161 -5.66 -16.46 9.00
C LEU A 161 -7.18 -16.58 9.28
N LYS A 162 -7.59 -16.55 10.55
CA LYS A 162 -9.02 -16.55 10.93
C LYS A 162 -9.73 -15.30 10.39
N LYS A 163 -9.11 -14.13 10.47
CA LYS A 163 -9.67 -12.88 9.91
C LYS A 163 -9.79 -12.94 8.38
N LEU A 164 -8.80 -13.49 7.68
CA LEU A 164 -8.86 -13.68 6.23
C LEU A 164 -9.99 -14.63 5.80
N LYS A 165 -10.24 -15.71 6.56
CA LYS A 165 -11.38 -16.59 6.31
C LYS A 165 -12.70 -15.84 6.49
N ALA A 166 -12.86 -15.07 7.56
CA ALA A 166 -14.05 -14.25 7.79
C ALA A 166 -14.24 -13.20 6.69
N TYR A 167 -13.15 -12.56 6.21
CA TYR A 167 -13.20 -11.65 5.08
C TYR A 167 -13.72 -12.34 3.79
N SER A 168 -13.29 -13.57 3.51
CA SER A 168 -13.76 -14.33 2.35
C SER A 168 -15.24 -14.68 2.44
N GLU A 169 -15.75 -15.07 3.63
CA GLU A 169 -17.18 -15.31 3.84
C GLU A 169 -18.00 -14.02 3.65
N LYS A 170 -17.52 -12.88 4.16
CA LYS A 170 -18.16 -11.57 3.92
C LYS A 170 -18.30 -11.26 2.44
N LEU A 171 -17.27 -11.52 1.61
CA LEU A 171 -17.34 -11.32 0.14
C LEU A 171 -18.38 -12.25 -0.49
N LYS A 172 -18.45 -13.50 -0.08
CA LYS A 172 -19.46 -14.47 -0.53
C LYS A 172 -20.87 -13.98 -0.20
N ASP A 173 -21.11 -13.58 1.04
CA ASP A 173 -22.42 -13.09 1.50
C ASP A 173 -22.87 -11.85 0.69
N GLN A 174 -21.95 -10.97 0.32
CA GLN A 174 -22.24 -9.83 -0.54
C GLN A 174 -22.74 -10.26 -1.93
N VAL A 175 -22.18 -11.32 -2.51
CA VAL A 175 -22.63 -11.83 -3.82
C VAL A 175 -23.99 -12.49 -3.67
N VAL A 176 -24.21 -13.30 -2.65
CA VAL A 176 -25.51 -13.95 -2.35
C VAL A 176 -26.60 -12.89 -2.17
N ALA A 177 -26.33 -11.84 -1.41
CA ALA A 177 -27.29 -10.75 -1.22
C ALA A 177 -27.63 -10.00 -2.52
N LYS A 178 -26.63 -9.81 -3.39
CA LYS A 178 -26.87 -9.19 -4.72
C LYS A 178 -27.73 -10.08 -5.60
N ASP A 179 -27.49 -11.38 -5.61
CA ASP A 179 -28.29 -12.32 -6.39
C ASP A 179 -29.73 -12.39 -5.84
N ALA A 180 -29.92 -12.54 -4.55
CA ALA A 180 -31.24 -12.52 -3.93
C ALA A 180 -32.04 -11.27 -4.32
N LYS A 181 -31.39 -10.08 -4.29
CA LYS A 181 -32.03 -8.85 -4.72
C LYS A 181 -32.37 -8.86 -6.22
N LEU A 182 -31.49 -9.41 -7.06
CA LEU A 182 -31.76 -9.55 -8.50
C LEU A 182 -32.97 -10.44 -8.76
N GLN A 183 -33.09 -11.57 -8.06
CA GLN A 183 -34.22 -12.49 -8.18
C GLN A 183 -35.54 -11.85 -7.70
N GLU A 184 -35.48 -11.04 -6.63
CA GLU A 184 -36.65 -10.35 -6.08
C GLU A 184 -37.20 -9.27 -7.02
N VAL A 185 -36.32 -8.40 -7.56
CA VAL A 185 -36.76 -7.21 -8.29
C VAL A 185 -36.75 -7.37 -9.82
N GLY A 186 -36.06 -8.42 -10.33
CA GLY A 186 -35.84 -8.65 -11.76
C GLY A 186 -34.78 -7.71 -12.35
N TYR A 187 -34.15 -8.13 -13.46
CA TYR A 187 -32.97 -7.41 -14.01
C TYR A 187 -33.24 -5.98 -14.45
N LYS A 188 -34.46 -5.70 -14.99
CA LYS A 188 -34.83 -4.35 -15.43
C LYS A 188 -34.78 -3.34 -14.29
N LYS A 189 -35.49 -3.65 -13.19
CA LYS A 189 -35.48 -2.81 -11.99
C LYS A 189 -34.15 -2.80 -11.25
N TYR A 190 -33.39 -3.88 -11.34
CA TYR A 190 -32.05 -3.96 -10.74
C TYR A 190 -31.05 -2.99 -11.40
N MET A 191 -31.21 -2.68 -12.69
CA MET A 191 -30.36 -1.75 -13.46
C MET A 191 -30.77 -0.28 -13.29
N GLU A 192 -31.94 0.03 -12.76
CA GLU A 192 -32.45 1.39 -12.47
C GLU A 192 -31.76 1.98 -11.20
N LYS A 193 -30.42 2.00 -11.13
CA LYS A 193 -29.68 2.58 -9.99
C LYS A 193 -29.29 4.02 -10.23
#